data_f05871925835737f2633f0774c0a1803
#
_entry.id   f05871925835737f2633f0774c0a1803
#
_cell.length_a   1.000
_cell.length_b   1.000
_cell.length_c   1.000
_cell.angle_alpha   90.00
_cell.angle_beta   90.00
_cell.angle_gamma   90.00
#
_symmetry.space_group_name_H-M   'P 1'
#
loop_
_entity.id
_entity.type
_entity.pdbx_description
1 polymer ?
#
loop_
_entity_poly.entity_id
_entity_poly.type
_entity_poly.pdbx_seq_one_letter_code
_entity_poly.pdbx_strand_id
1 'polypeptide(L)'
;RFDWLEAALPPRHVRSEAQVELQQFSTPPMLAWLMAKAAAVCAQDTLLEPSAGNGALALWGCLQNASLLLNEIDPARRDGLAHVFPTATITAHDGELIADLLRGPVPSAVLMNPPFAHSLERGKDGETAMRHLRGAIRAAANRARIVAIMPEGFDASTFAKEQDEASLLLDVRLQQMFRRTGTGIAVRLVVFDKTPTASSPAITGDTADLISLHELITALPPRVQTSANIHRLPLGKPVRLVGKTSAQSGPVRPVAPFAATPAATANAIDLAYSVLADPAPVPEQAGIYLPYRP
;
A
#
# COMPACT_ATOMS: atom_id res chain seq x y z
N ARG A 1 9.93 21.03 1.70
CA ARG A 1 8.89 21.32 0.66
C ARG A 1 7.58 20.60 0.90
N PHE A 2 7.57 19.48 1.63
CA PHE A 2 6.39 18.65 1.87
C PHE A 2 5.81 18.80 3.29
N ASP A 3 6.52 19.43 4.22
CA ASP A 3 6.05 19.66 5.58
C ASP A 3 4.74 20.46 5.62
N TRP A 4 4.54 21.36 4.65
CA TRP A 4 3.31 22.14 4.53
C TRP A 4 2.12 21.27 4.09
N LEU A 5 2.32 20.27 3.20
CA LEU A 5 1.26 19.36 2.77
C LEU A 5 0.80 18.49 3.93
N GLU A 6 1.73 17.95 4.70
CA GLU A 6 1.40 17.21 5.91
C GLU A 6 0.76 18.08 7.00
N ALA A 7 1.17 19.36 7.11
CA ALA A 7 0.57 20.31 8.03
C ALA A 7 -0.82 20.78 7.59
N ALA A 8 -1.10 20.80 6.28
CA ALA A 8 -2.41 21.18 5.73
C ALA A 8 -3.46 20.04 5.82
N LEU A 9 -3.03 18.79 6.01
CA LEU A 9 -3.95 17.68 6.21
C LEU A 9 -4.50 17.72 7.64
N PRO A 10 -5.82 17.54 7.83
CA PRO A 10 -6.39 17.54 9.18
C PRO A 10 -5.76 16.42 10.02
N PRO A 11 -5.42 16.70 11.29
CA PRO A 11 -4.89 15.68 12.19
C PRO A 11 -5.93 14.58 12.37
N ARG A 12 -5.56 13.34 12.08
CA ARG A 12 -6.46 12.17 12.20
C ARG A 12 -6.38 11.63 13.63
N HIS A 13 -6.96 12.34 14.59
CA HIS A 13 -6.91 11.95 16.01
C HIS A 13 -8.08 11.08 16.44
N VAL A 14 -9.19 11.07 15.69
CA VAL A 14 -10.37 10.27 16.05
C VAL A 14 -10.37 9.01 15.21
N ARG A 15 -10.13 7.87 15.87
CA ARG A 15 -10.26 6.54 15.27
C ARG A 15 -11.60 5.95 15.67
N SER A 16 -12.30 5.31 14.73
CA SER A 16 -13.43 4.45 15.09
C SER A 16 -12.91 3.20 15.82
N GLU A 17 -13.74 2.59 16.65
CA GLU A 17 -13.41 1.32 17.31
C GLU A 17 -12.96 0.25 16.31
N ALA A 18 -13.63 0.15 15.16
CA ALA A 18 -13.25 -0.73 14.07
C ALA A 18 -11.85 -0.43 13.51
N GLN A 19 -11.44 0.83 13.41
CA GLN A 19 -10.09 1.20 12.96
C GLN A 19 -9.00 0.81 13.97
N VAL A 20 -9.33 0.86 15.26
CA VAL A 20 -8.43 0.40 16.34
C VAL A 20 -8.35 -1.11 16.33
N GLU A 21 -9.48 -1.78 16.20
CA GLU A 21 -9.58 -3.24 16.16
C GLU A 21 -8.80 -3.83 14.97
N LEU A 22 -8.94 -3.26 13.78
CA LEU A 22 -8.24 -3.70 12.57
C LEU A 22 -6.83 -3.09 12.43
N GLN A 23 -6.35 -2.35 13.42
CA GLN A 23 -5.02 -1.70 13.42
C GLN A 23 -4.72 -0.90 12.14
N GLN A 24 -5.71 -0.16 11.66
CA GLN A 24 -5.68 0.54 10.39
C GLN A 24 -4.93 1.88 10.50
N PHE A 25 -3.63 1.86 10.26
CA PHE A 25 -2.80 3.07 10.21
C PHE A 25 -2.61 3.51 8.75
N SER A 26 -3.02 4.75 8.45
CA SER A 26 -2.72 5.32 7.13
C SER A 26 -1.24 5.64 7.02
N THR A 27 -0.63 5.23 5.92
CA THR A 27 0.77 5.57 5.62
C THR A 27 0.90 7.08 5.38
N PRO A 28 1.86 7.77 6.01
CA PRO A 28 2.13 9.18 5.72
C PRO A 28 2.45 9.40 4.24
N PRO A 29 1.95 10.47 3.60
CA PRO A 29 2.09 10.67 2.15
C PRO A 29 3.53 10.64 1.64
N MET A 30 4.46 11.23 2.38
CA MET A 30 5.87 11.24 2.00
C MET A 30 6.53 9.87 2.10
N LEU A 31 6.18 9.10 3.14
CA LEU A 31 6.65 7.73 3.25
C LEU A 31 6.07 6.87 2.13
N ALA A 32 4.78 7.04 1.79
CA ALA A 32 4.14 6.37 0.66
C ALA A 32 4.86 6.68 -0.67
N TRP A 33 5.26 7.94 -0.91
CA TRP A 33 6.07 8.31 -2.06
C TRP A 33 7.43 7.62 -2.09
N LEU A 34 8.14 7.60 -0.95
CA LEU A 34 9.44 6.92 -0.84
C LEU A 34 9.30 5.42 -1.07
N MET A 35 8.21 4.80 -0.62
CA MET A 35 7.92 3.39 -0.90
C MET A 35 7.70 3.14 -2.39
N ALA A 36 6.92 3.98 -3.07
CA ALA A 36 6.72 3.88 -4.51
C ALA A 36 8.03 4.09 -5.29
N LYS A 37 8.89 5.01 -4.83
CA LYS A 37 10.24 5.22 -5.37
C LYS A 37 11.13 4.00 -5.16
N ALA A 38 11.13 3.39 -3.97
CA ALA A 38 11.87 2.16 -3.67
C ALA A 38 11.42 0.99 -4.56
N ALA A 39 10.10 0.89 -4.82
CA ALA A 39 9.54 -0.08 -5.75
C ALA A 39 9.83 0.24 -7.21
N ALA A 40 10.33 1.43 -7.53
CA ALA A 40 10.52 1.92 -8.90
C ALA A 40 9.27 1.70 -9.77
N VAL A 41 8.11 2.09 -9.23
CA VAL A 41 6.80 1.93 -9.91
C VAL A 41 6.77 2.76 -11.19
N CYS A 42 6.26 2.17 -12.27
CA CYS A 42 6.14 2.81 -13.57
C CYS A 42 4.84 2.42 -14.29
N ALA A 43 4.57 3.04 -15.44
CA ALA A 43 3.33 2.85 -16.20
C ALA A 43 3.11 1.41 -16.72
N GLN A 44 4.17 0.62 -16.84
CA GLN A 44 4.08 -0.78 -17.26
C GLN A 44 3.74 -1.73 -16.14
N ASP A 45 3.69 -1.24 -14.90
CA ASP A 45 3.42 -2.09 -13.74
C ASP A 45 1.95 -2.42 -13.55
N THR A 46 1.74 -3.61 -13.01
CA THR A 46 0.56 -3.96 -12.24
C THR A 46 0.94 -3.86 -10.77
N LEU A 47 0.49 -2.82 -10.10
CA LEU A 47 0.77 -2.56 -8.69
C LEU A 47 -0.29 -3.22 -7.81
N LEU A 48 0.13 -4.09 -6.91
CA LEU A 48 -0.73 -4.68 -5.87
C LEU A 48 -0.55 -3.93 -4.55
N GLU A 49 -1.67 -3.55 -3.94
CA GLU A 49 -1.76 -3.14 -2.53
C GLU A 49 -2.70 -4.13 -1.82
N PRO A 50 -2.17 -5.14 -1.06
CA PRO A 50 -2.98 -6.22 -0.51
C PRO A 50 -3.80 -5.84 0.73
N SER A 51 -3.60 -4.64 1.28
CA SER A 51 -4.36 -4.04 2.39
C SER A 51 -4.43 -2.54 2.15
N ALA A 52 -5.27 -2.14 1.18
CA ALA A 52 -5.19 -0.82 0.56
C ALA A 52 -5.64 0.34 1.48
N GLY A 53 -6.44 0.04 2.49
CA GLY A 53 -6.90 1.07 3.42
C GLY A 53 -7.61 2.21 2.70
N ASN A 54 -7.06 3.41 2.80
CA ASN A 54 -7.57 4.59 2.11
C ASN A 54 -6.86 4.89 0.77
N GLY A 55 -5.97 4.00 0.30
CA GLY A 55 -5.28 4.15 -0.97
C GLY A 55 -4.07 5.09 -0.96
N ALA A 56 -3.48 5.35 0.21
CA ALA A 56 -2.33 6.26 0.31
C ALA A 56 -1.12 5.79 -0.49
N LEU A 57 -0.88 4.49 -0.58
CA LEU A 57 0.19 3.90 -1.39
C LEU A 57 -0.24 3.82 -2.87
N ALA A 58 -1.49 3.44 -3.14
CA ALA A 58 -2.07 3.34 -4.48
C ALA A 58 -2.01 4.67 -5.25
N LEU A 59 -2.14 5.81 -4.55
CA LEU A 59 -2.08 7.15 -5.16
C LEU A 59 -0.79 7.32 -5.99
N TRP A 60 0.34 6.89 -5.47
CA TRP A 60 1.63 7.04 -6.17
C TRP A 60 1.76 6.11 -7.37
N GLY A 61 1.15 4.92 -7.33
CA GLY A 61 1.00 4.06 -8.49
C GLY A 61 0.11 4.67 -9.57
N CYS A 62 -1.01 5.27 -9.17
CA CYS A 62 -1.92 6.00 -10.06
C CYS A 62 -1.20 7.14 -10.78
N LEU A 63 -0.43 7.95 -10.04
CA LEU A 63 0.36 9.06 -10.62
C LEU A 63 1.45 8.60 -11.60
N GLN A 64 1.91 7.35 -11.49
CA GLN A 64 2.82 6.73 -12.45
C GLN A 64 2.09 6.02 -13.62
N ASN A 65 0.76 6.10 -13.69
CA ASN A 65 -0.09 5.40 -14.65
C ASN A 65 0.03 3.87 -14.59
N ALA A 66 0.38 3.31 -13.44
CA ALA A 66 0.37 1.86 -13.21
C ALA A 66 -1.07 1.33 -13.16
N SER A 67 -1.26 0.09 -13.61
CA SER A 67 -2.52 -0.63 -13.36
C SER A 67 -2.62 -1.00 -11.89
N LEU A 68 -3.76 -0.70 -11.23
CA LEU A 68 -3.93 -0.90 -9.80
C LEU A 68 -4.76 -2.14 -9.49
N LEU A 69 -4.24 -2.99 -8.61
CA LEU A 69 -4.93 -4.09 -7.94
C LEU A 69 -5.00 -3.75 -6.45
N LEU A 70 -6.16 -3.37 -5.96
CA LEU A 70 -6.36 -2.92 -4.59
C LEU A 70 -7.21 -3.95 -3.85
N ASN A 71 -6.70 -4.47 -2.75
CA ASN A 71 -7.46 -5.37 -1.89
C ASN A 71 -7.74 -4.68 -0.56
N GLU A 72 -9.01 -4.63 -0.15
CA GLU A 72 -9.45 -4.04 1.11
C GLU A 72 -10.66 -4.78 1.65
N ILE A 73 -10.58 -5.24 2.90
CA ILE A 73 -11.63 -6.05 3.52
C ILE A 73 -12.78 -5.18 4.04
N ASP A 74 -12.50 -3.95 4.45
CA ASP A 74 -13.51 -3.01 4.96
C ASP A 74 -14.38 -2.47 3.81
N PRO A 75 -15.71 -2.68 3.83
CA PRO A 75 -16.58 -2.26 2.74
C PRO A 75 -16.62 -0.73 2.55
N ALA A 76 -16.60 0.06 3.63
CA ALA A 76 -16.66 1.52 3.54
C ALA A 76 -15.38 2.09 2.90
N ARG A 77 -14.22 1.48 3.17
CA ARG A 77 -12.97 1.86 2.51
C ARG A 77 -12.93 1.42 1.06
N ARG A 78 -13.47 0.24 0.72
CA ARG A 78 -13.59 -0.19 -0.69
C ARG A 78 -14.43 0.78 -1.50
N ASP A 79 -15.54 1.26 -0.94
CA ASP A 79 -16.38 2.26 -1.60
C ASP A 79 -15.60 3.56 -1.84
N GLY A 80 -14.81 4.00 -0.86
CA GLY A 80 -13.90 5.13 -1.00
C GLY A 80 -12.84 4.90 -2.08
N LEU A 81 -12.21 3.73 -2.10
CA LEU A 81 -11.22 3.37 -3.13
C LEU A 81 -11.84 3.35 -4.53
N ALA A 82 -13.05 2.80 -4.69
CA ALA A 82 -13.74 2.77 -5.99
C ALA A 82 -14.06 4.17 -6.49
N HIS A 83 -14.33 5.10 -5.59
CA HIS A 83 -14.57 6.49 -5.95
C HIS A 83 -13.28 7.23 -6.37
N VAL A 84 -12.19 7.00 -5.64
CA VAL A 84 -10.89 7.67 -5.88
C VAL A 84 -10.15 7.06 -7.07
N PHE A 85 -10.24 5.74 -7.24
CA PHE A 85 -9.53 4.97 -8.28
C PHE A 85 -10.52 4.20 -9.17
N PRO A 86 -11.31 4.89 -10.01
CA PRO A 86 -12.40 4.26 -10.76
C PRO A 86 -11.95 3.22 -11.79
N THR A 87 -10.66 3.21 -12.15
CA THR A 87 -10.07 2.23 -13.09
C THR A 87 -9.36 1.08 -12.39
N ALA A 88 -9.25 1.11 -11.06
CA ALA A 88 -8.60 0.05 -10.30
C ALA A 88 -9.44 -1.22 -10.24
N THR A 89 -8.79 -2.37 -10.24
CA THR A 89 -9.42 -3.62 -9.83
C THR A 89 -9.42 -3.70 -8.32
N ILE A 90 -10.60 -3.73 -7.69
CA ILE A 90 -10.75 -3.74 -6.25
C ILE A 90 -11.33 -5.09 -5.80
N THR A 91 -10.71 -5.71 -4.80
CA THR A 91 -11.12 -7.00 -4.23
C THR A 91 -11.35 -6.90 -2.72
N ALA A 92 -11.98 -7.93 -2.14
CA ALA A 92 -12.38 -8.00 -0.72
C ALA A 92 -11.87 -9.28 -0.05
N HIS A 93 -10.67 -9.70 -0.39
CA HIS A 93 -10.07 -10.93 0.11
C HIS A 93 -9.39 -10.71 1.46
N ASP A 94 -9.23 -11.78 2.24
CA ASP A 94 -8.24 -11.77 3.32
C ASP A 94 -6.84 -11.61 2.70
N GLY A 95 -6.10 -10.60 3.14
CA GLY A 95 -4.76 -10.30 2.64
C GLY A 95 -3.73 -11.41 2.92
N GLU A 96 -3.93 -12.23 3.96
CA GLU A 96 -3.10 -13.40 4.22
C GLU A 96 -3.23 -14.44 3.10
N LEU A 97 -4.40 -14.53 2.47
CA LEU A 97 -4.73 -15.49 1.41
C LEU A 97 -4.64 -14.89 0.00
N ILE A 98 -4.10 -13.68 -0.14
CA ILE A 98 -4.10 -12.94 -1.41
C ILE A 98 -3.49 -13.73 -2.56
N ALA A 99 -2.46 -14.56 -2.31
CA ALA A 99 -1.83 -15.39 -3.33
C ALA A 99 -2.78 -16.43 -3.95
N ASP A 100 -3.70 -16.93 -3.15
CA ASP A 100 -4.59 -18.02 -3.55
C ASP A 100 -5.92 -17.48 -4.12
N LEU A 101 -6.29 -16.27 -3.75
CA LEU A 101 -7.59 -15.66 -4.09
C LEU A 101 -7.52 -14.66 -5.24
N LEU A 102 -6.39 -13.95 -5.40
CA LEU A 102 -6.24 -12.96 -6.46
C LEU A 102 -6.38 -13.58 -7.84
N ARG A 103 -7.15 -12.94 -8.71
CA ARG A 103 -7.37 -13.34 -10.11
C ARG A 103 -6.98 -12.17 -11.01
N GLY A 104 -6.65 -12.50 -12.26
CA GLY A 104 -6.29 -11.48 -13.27
C GLY A 104 -4.78 -11.31 -13.42
N PRO A 105 -4.31 -10.08 -13.73
CA PRO A 105 -2.90 -9.81 -13.99
C PRO A 105 -2.03 -10.15 -12.79
N VAL A 106 -0.82 -10.63 -13.05
CA VAL A 106 0.15 -10.94 -11.98
C VAL A 106 0.85 -9.64 -11.60
N PRO A 107 0.88 -9.26 -10.30
CA PRO A 107 1.53 -8.03 -9.86
C PRO A 107 3.04 -8.01 -10.18
N SER A 108 3.52 -6.94 -10.78
CA SER A 108 4.94 -6.71 -11.03
C SER A 108 5.60 -5.82 -9.96
N ALA A 109 4.79 -5.11 -9.18
CA ALA A 109 5.20 -4.37 -8.00
C ALA A 109 4.18 -4.55 -6.88
N VAL A 110 4.66 -4.51 -5.63
CA VAL A 110 3.81 -4.56 -4.44
C VAL A 110 4.20 -3.45 -3.48
N LEU A 111 3.22 -2.69 -3.04
CA LEU A 111 3.35 -1.76 -1.91
C LEU A 111 2.40 -2.21 -0.80
N MET A 112 2.88 -2.30 0.43
CA MET A 112 2.03 -2.74 1.52
C MET A 112 2.40 -2.13 2.88
N ASN A 113 1.34 -1.87 3.64
CA ASN A 113 1.38 -1.57 5.07
C ASN A 113 0.31 -2.46 5.74
N PRO A 114 0.64 -3.73 6.01
CA PRO A 114 -0.33 -4.71 6.51
C PRO A 114 -0.72 -4.44 7.97
N PRO A 115 -1.80 -5.03 8.48
CA PRO A 115 -2.07 -5.07 9.92
C PRO A 115 -0.96 -5.81 10.64
N PHE A 116 -0.53 -5.29 11.83
CA PHE A 116 0.65 -5.84 12.49
C PHE A 116 0.35 -6.99 13.44
N ALA A 117 -0.78 -6.95 14.11
CA ALA A 117 -1.06 -7.88 15.20
C ALA A 117 -2.54 -8.31 15.26
N HIS A 118 -3.26 -8.26 14.15
CA HIS A 118 -4.65 -8.69 14.10
C HIS A 118 -4.93 -9.51 12.83
N SER A 119 -5.31 -10.76 13.00
CA SER A 119 -5.78 -11.65 11.94
C SER A 119 -7.29 -11.77 12.03
N LEU A 120 -7.99 -11.84 10.88
CA LEU A 120 -9.44 -12.05 10.81
C LEU A 120 -9.87 -13.37 11.44
N GLU A 121 -9.06 -14.42 11.28
CA GLU A 121 -9.37 -15.75 11.80
C GLU A 121 -8.89 -15.98 13.23
N ARG A 122 -7.75 -15.36 13.63
CA ARG A 122 -7.04 -15.67 14.89
C ARG A 122 -7.12 -14.56 15.93
N GLY A 123 -7.69 -13.40 15.61
CA GLY A 123 -7.70 -12.23 16.49
C GLY A 123 -6.30 -11.62 16.66
N LYS A 124 -5.83 -11.41 17.91
CA LYS A 124 -4.47 -10.89 18.16
C LYS A 124 -3.43 -11.94 17.78
N ASP A 125 -2.58 -11.61 16.81
CA ASP A 125 -1.58 -12.51 16.26
C ASP A 125 -0.38 -11.72 15.73
N GLY A 126 0.75 -11.85 16.39
CA GLY A 126 1.99 -11.13 16.06
C GLY A 126 2.60 -11.51 14.70
N GLU A 127 2.15 -12.60 14.07
CA GLU A 127 2.66 -13.06 12.78
C GLU A 127 1.83 -12.59 11.59
N THR A 128 0.74 -11.86 11.81
CA THR A 128 -0.18 -11.40 10.76
C THR A 128 0.56 -10.67 9.64
N ALA A 129 1.37 -9.67 9.95
CA ALA A 129 2.12 -8.91 8.96
C ALA A 129 3.06 -9.80 8.12
N MET A 130 3.68 -10.80 8.75
CA MET A 130 4.57 -11.74 8.07
C MET A 130 3.81 -12.65 7.10
N ARG A 131 2.62 -13.12 7.47
CA ARG A 131 1.77 -13.93 6.57
C ARG A 131 1.26 -13.12 5.39
N HIS A 132 0.87 -11.85 5.60
CA HIS A 132 0.54 -10.91 4.52
C HIS A 132 1.72 -10.73 3.56
N LEU A 133 2.94 -10.55 4.09
CA LEU A 133 4.14 -10.42 3.25
C LEU A 133 4.43 -11.69 2.45
N ARG A 134 4.33 -12.88 3.05
CA ARG A 134 4.44 -14.17 2.33
C ARG A 134 3.39 -14.28 1.22
N GLY A 135 2.15 -13.94 1.52
CA GLY A 135 1.06 -13.92 0.54
C GLY A 135 1.36 -12.97 -0.63
N ALA A 136 1.85 -11.78 -0.34
CA ALA A 136 2.22 -10.78 -1.35
C ALA A 136 3.37 -11.24 -2.25
N ILE A 137 4.44 -11.82 -1.67
CA ILE A 137 5.57 -12.38 -2.43
C ILE A 137 5.08 -13.51 -3.34
N ARG A 138 4.30 -14.45 -2.82
CA ARG A 138 3.75 -15.55 -3.62
C ARG A 138 2.84 -15.04 -4.75
N ALA A 139 2.05 -13.99 -4.51
CA ALA A 139 1.17 -13.38 -5.49
C ALA A 139 1.92 -12.69 -6.63
N ALA A 140 3.08 -12.14 -6.36
CA ALA A 140 3.85 -11.33 -7.29
C ALA A 140 4.52 -12.13 -8.40
N ALA A 141 4.83 -11.47 -9.51
CA ALA A 141 5.59 -12.03 -10.62
C ALA A 141 7.07 -12.26 -10.22
N ASN A 142 7.76 -13.15 -10.95
CA ASN A 142 9.21 -13.22 -10.85
C ASN A 142 9.83 -11.88 -11.18
N ARG A 143 10.86 -11.46 -10.41
CA ARG A 143 11.50 -10.15 -10.49
C ARG A 143 10.62 -8.98 -10.08
N ALA A 144 9.44 -9.23 -9.51
CA ALA A 144 8.65 -8.17 -8.89
C ALA A 144 9.40 -7.59 -7.69
N ARG A 145 9.24 -6.29 -7.46
CA ARG A 145 9.74 -5.64 -6.26
C ARG A 145 8.62 -5.43 -5.26
N ILE A 146 8.87 -5.85 -4.04
CA ILE A 146 7.95 -5.79 -2.91
C ILE A 146 8.51 -4.83 -1.88
N VAL A 147 7.76 -3.79 -1.53
CA VAL A 147 8.11 -2.80 -0.49
C VAL A 147 7.05 -2.85 0.59
N ALA A 148 7.48 -3.15 1.80
CA ALA A 148 6.58 -3.34 2.93
C ALA A 148 7.01 -2.55 4.16
N ILE A 149 6.01 -2.03 4.90
CA ILE A 149 6.19 -1.58 6.27
C ILE A 149 5.89 -2.77 7.18
N MET A 150 6.83 -3.10 8.06
CA MET A 150 6.75 -4.24 8.96
C MET A 150 6.88 -3.79 10.41
N PRO A 151 6.40 -4.58 11.38
CA PRO A 151 6.63 -4.32 12.79
C PRO A 151 8.11 -4.17 13.11
N GLU A 152 8.45 -3.37 14.13
CA GLU A 152 9.84 -3.12 14.56
C GLU A 152 10.62 -4.40 14.82
N GLY A 153 10.00 -5.40 15.45
CA GLY A 153 10.61 -6.69 15.78
C GLY A 153 10.71 -7.69 14.62
N PHE A 154 10.34 -7.30 13.38
CA PHE A 154 10.45 -8.19 12.23
C PHE A 154 11.92 -8.46 11.87
N ASP A 155 12.30 -9.72 11.76
CA ASP A 155 13.63 -10.14 11.31
C ASP A 155 13.61 -10.41 9.80
N ALA A 156 13.94 -9.37 9.02
CA ALA A 156 13.93 -9.43 7.57
C ALA A 156 14.98 -10.40 7.01
N SER A 157 16.09 -10.57 7.71
CA SER A 157 17.19 -11.44 7.25
C SER A 157 16.86 -12.93 7.45
N THR A 158 16.26 -13.29 8.56
CA THR A 158 15.75 -14.65 8.79
C THR A 158 14.59 -14.96 7.85
N PHE A 159 13.65 -14.01 7.72
CA PHE A 159 12.54 -14.15 6.78
C PHE A 159 13.01 -14.39 5.34
N ALA A 160 14.02 -13.63 4.85
CA ALA A 160 14.57 -13.81 3.51
C ALA A 160 15.20 -15.18 3.29
N LYS A 161 15.87 -15.75 4.32
CA LYS A 161 16.45 -17.10 4.26
C LYS A 161 15.40 -18.20 4.19
N GLU A 162 14.24 -17.96 4.81
CA GLU A 162 13.09 -18.90 4.76
C GLU A 162 12.29 -18.81 3.45
N GLN A 163 12.49 -17.73 2.68
CA GLN A 163 11.82 -17.48 1.41
C GLN A 163 12.78 -17.69 0.24
N ASP A 164 12.87 -18.91 -0.28
CA ASP A 164 13.74 -19.26 -1.43
C ASP A 164 13.46 -18.41 -2.68
N GLU A 165 12.32 -17.73 -2.73
CA GLU A 165 11.88 -16.95 -3.89
C GLU A 165 12.21 -15.44 -3.78
N ALA A 166 12.70 -14.95 -2.65
CA ALA A 166 12.84 -13.51 -2.43
C ALA A 166 14.18 -13.12 -1.82
N SER A 167 14.82 -12.12 -2.39
CA SER A 167 16.07 -11.55 -1.93
C SER A 167 15.83 -10.21 -1.22
N LEU A 168 16.34 -10.06 -0.02
CA LEU A 168 16.30 -8.81 0.73
C LEU A 168 17.28 -7.80 0.12
N LEU A 169 16.80 -6.60 -0.18
CA LEU A 169 17.59 -5.50 -0.73
C LEU A 169 17.78 -4.37 0.28
N LEU A 170 16.77 -4.11 1.12
CA LEU A 170 16.80 -3.03 2.10
C LEU A 170 16.03 -3.45 3.35
N ASP A 171 16.59 -3.10 4.51
CA ASP A 171 15.97 -3.24 5.81
C ASP A 171 16.35 -2.05 6.69
N VAL A 172 15.45 -1.07 6.81
CA VAL A 172 15.68 0.17 7.54
C VAL A 172 14.67 0.31 8.65
N ARG A 173 15.16 0.48 9.88
CA ARG A 173 14.33 0.84 11.02
C ARG A 173 13.94 2.32 10.93
N LEU A 174 12.64 2.60 10.96
CA LEU A 174 12.06 3.93 10.88
C LEU A 174 11.52 4.36 12.24
N GLN A 175 12.08 5.43 12.79
CA GLN A 175 11.62 5.99 14.03
C GLN A 175 10.63 7.15 13.77
N GLN A 176 9.57 7.23 14.57
CA GLN A 176 8.65 8.37 14.62
C GLN A 176 7.93 8.75 13.31
N MET A 177 8.07 7.98 12.23
CA MET A 177 7.47 8.30 10.91
C MET A 177 5.93 8.36 10.95
N PHE A 178 5.30 7.65 11.88
CA PHE A 178 3.84 7.60 12.05
C PHE A 178 3.33 8.52 13.16
N ARG A 179 4.18 9.39 13.74
CA ARG A 179 3.79 10.25 14.87
C ARG A 179 2.61 11.15 14.54
N ARG A 180 2.55 11.71 13.32
CA ARG A 180 1.44 12.56 12.86
C ARG A 180 0.16 11.79 12.54
N THR A 181 0.25 10.48 12.31
CA THR A 181 -0.90 9.60 12.09
C THR A 181 -1.34 8.87 13.36
N GLY A 182 -0.82 9.30 14.52
CA GLY A 182 -1.31 8.93 15.85
C GLY A 182 -0.55 7.78 16.53
N THR A 183 0.66 7.41 16.08
CA THR A 183 1.52 6.47 16.80
C THR A 183 3.00 6.85 16.69
N GLY A 184 3.72 6.70 17.82
CA GLY A 184 5.18 6.87 17.88
C GLY A 184 5.96 5.56 17.73
N ILE A 185 5.28 4.47 17.36
CA ILE A 185 5.90 3.15 17.24
C ILE A 185 6.92 3.18 16.11
N ALA A 186 8.11 2.63 16.36
CA ALA A 186 9.09 2.37 15.32
C ALA A 186 8.61 1.21 14.44
N VAL A 187 8.93 1.28 13.15
CA VAL A 187 8.60 0.26 12.16
C VAL A 187 9.82 -0.05 11.31
N ARG A 188 9.75 -1.05 10.49
CA ARG A 188 10.80 -1.35 9.50
C ARG A 188 10.26 -1.14 8.10
N LEU A 189 11.04 -0.48 7.25
CA LEU A 189 10.83 -0.49 5.80
C LEU A 189 11.73 -1.56 5.21
N VAL A 190 11.10 -2.53 4.55
CA VAL A 190 11.83 -3.63 3.90
C VAL A 190 11.54 -3.64 2.40
N VAL A 191 12.58 -3.96 1.61
CA VAL A 191 12.47 -4.10 0.17
C VAL A 191 13.00 -5.46 -0.23
N PHE A 192 12.18 -6.20 -0.98
CA PHE A 192 12.54 -7.50 -1.55
C PHE A 192 12.40 -7.45 -3.08
N ASP A 193 13.29 -8.14 -3.78
CA ASP A 193 13.02 -8.57 -5.16
C ASP A 193 12.64 -10.05 -5.15
N LYS A 194 11.58 -10.43 -5.89
CA LYS A 194 11.20 -11.83 -6.06
C LYS A 194 12.18 -12.52 -7.02
N THR A 195 13.31 -12.86 -6.49
CA THR A 195 14.42 -13.58 -7.17
C THR A 195 15.16 -14.43 -6.15
N PRO A 196 15.53 -15.67 -6.48
CA PRO A 196 16.22 -16.55 -5.55
C PRO A 196 17.64 -16.12 -5.20
N THR A 197 18.21 -15.16 -5.94
CA THR A 197 19.62 -14.78 -5.76
C THR A 197 19.71 -13.27 -5.56
N ALA A 198 20.20 -12.86 -4.39
CA ALA A 198 20.60 -11.49 -4.15
C ALA A 198 21.88 -11.17 -4.92
N SER A 199 21.89 -10.07 -5.64
CA SER A 199 23.08 -9.59 -6.37
C SER A 199 24.08 -8.84 -5.47
N SER A 200 23.64 -8.41 -4.28
CA SER A 200 24.43 -7.62 -3.33
C SER A 200 23.90 -7.81 -1.90
N PRO A 201 24.71 -7.53 -0.87
CA PRO A 201 24.23 -7.46 0.51
C PRO A 201 23.11 -6.44 0.65
N ALA A 202 22.15 -6.71 1.54
CA ALA A 202 21.07 -5.78 1.82
C ALA A 202 21.58 -4.48 2.45
N ILE A 203 21.00 -3.35 2.05
CA ILE A 203 21.21 -2.05 2.68
C ILE A 203 20.49 -2.06 4.01
N THR A 204 21.20 -1.78 5.11
CA THR A 204 20.62 -1.71 6.44
C THR A 204 20.82 -0.33 7.05
N GLY A 205 19.90 0.09 7.92
CA GLY A 205 20.01 1.39 8.58
C GLY A 205 18.95 1.63 9.66
N ASP A 206 19.09 2.77 10.31
CA ASP A 206 18.14 3.32 11.27
C ASP A 206 18.03 4.83 10.98
N THR A 207 16.81 5.33 10.81
CA THR A 207 16.60 6.75 10.56
C THR A 207 15.28 7.27 11.12
N ALA A 208 15.27 8.53 11.50
CA ALA A 208 14.08 9.28 11.91
C ALA A 208 13.68 10.36 10.90
N ASP A 209 14.42 10.50 9.80
CA ASP A 209 14.14 11.52 8.79
C ASP A 209 14.03 10.94 7.37
N LEU A 210 13.24 11.65 6.55
CA LEU A 210 12.91 11.22 5.19
C LEU A 210 14.05 11.46 4.19
N ILE A 211 15.00 12.34 4.49
CA ILE A 211 16.13 12.66 3.60
C ILE A 211 17.10 11.48 3.62
N SER A 212 17.52 11.07 4.82
CA SER A 212 18.38 9.90 5.00
C SER A 212 17.73 8.63 4.42
N LEU A 213 16.40 8.45 4.61
CA LEU A 213 15.67 7.36 3.99
C LEU A 213 15.71 7.43 2.46
N HIS A 214 15.56 8.62 1.89
CA HIS A 214 15.65 8.83 0.45
C HIS A 214 17.04 8.47 -0.12
N GLU A 215 18.10 8.80 0.60
CA GLU A 215 19.48 8.45 0.21
C GLU A 215 19.67 6.93 0.17
N LEU A 216 19.22 6.22 1.22
CA LEU A 216 19.27 4.76 1.28
C LEU A 216 18.47 4.11 0.13
N ILE A 217 17.27 4.63 -0.16
CA ILE A 217 16.44 4.14 -1.27
C ILE A 217 17.11 4.41 -2.63
N THR A 218 17.80 5.53 -2.77
CA THR A 218 18.49 5.88 -4.03
C THR A 218 19.67 4.96 -4.31
N ALA A 219 20.25 4.35 -3.28
CA ALA A 219 21.33 3.36 -3.40
C ALA A 219 20.83 1.95 -3.78
N LEU A 220 19.50 1.71 -3.83
CA LEU A 220 18.96 0.42 -4.26
C LEU A 220 19.39 0.08 -5.70
N PRO A 221 19.65 -1.20 -5.98
CA PRO A 221 19.93 -1.63 -7.35
C PRO A 221 18.72 -1.35 -8.26
N PRO A 222 18.94 -1.04 -9.55
CA PRO A 222 17.86 -0.87 -10.51
C PRO A 222 16.94 -2.09 -10.53
N ARG A 223 15.62 -1.87 -10.53
CA ARG A 223 14.66 -2.94 -10.70
C ARG A 223 14.67 -3.44 -12.14
N VAL A 224 14.77 -4.74 -12.32
CA VAL A 224 14.57 -5.37 -13.63
C VAL A 224 13.07 -5.31 -13.96
N GLN A 225 12.71 -4.54 -14.99
CA GLN A 225 11.31 -4.45 -15.44
C GLN A 225 10.85 -5.81 -16.00
N THR A 226 9.69 -6.26 -15.54
CA THR A 226 9.02 -7.43 -16.09
C THR A 226 7.98 -6.97 -17.10
N SER A 227 7.95 -7.60 -18.29
CA SER A 227 6.92 -7.28 -19.29
C SER A 227 5.53 -7.58 -18.71
N ALA A 228 4.67 -6.58 -18.67
CA ALA A 228 3.34 -6.65 -18.08
C ALA A 228 2.39 -7.44 -18.99
N ASN A 229 2.39 -8.74 -18.98
CA ASN A 229 1.32 -9.55 -19.60
C ASN A 229 1.33 -11.03 -19.17
N ILE A 230 1.76 -11.31 -17.94
CA ILE A 230 1.62 -12.65 -17.40
C ILE A 230 0.24 -12.74 -16.74
N HIS A 231 -0.72 -13.38 -17.39
CA HIS A 231 -2.00 -13.72 -16.76
C HIS A 231 -1.85 -15.01 -15.96
N ARG A 232 -2.40 -15.05 -14.76
CA ARG A 232 -2.55 -16.31 -14.02
C ARG A 232 -3.47 -17.23 -14.81
N LEU A 233 -3.03 -18.46 -15.04
CA LEU A 233 -3.90 -19.49 -15.59
C LEU A 233 -5.09 -19.68 -14.65
N PRO A 234 -6.33 -19.80 -15.16
CA PRO A 234 -7.46 -20.12 -14.33
C PRO A 234 -7.18 -21.47 -13.63
N LEU A 235 -7.21 -21.48 -12.31
CA LEU A 235 -7.23 -22.71 -11.55
C LEU A 235 -8.43 -23.53 -12.02
N GLY A 236 -8.21 -24.83 -12.27
CA GLY A 236 -9.23 -25.75 -12.74
C GLY A 236 -10.53 -25.64 -11.93
N LYS A 237 -11.64 -26.03 -12.56
CA LYS A 237 -13.02 -25.85 -12.08
C LYS A 237 -13.13 -25.96 -10.55
N PRO A 238 -13.82 -25.03 -9.86
CA PRO A 238 -13.97 -25.09 -8.41
C PRO A 238 -14.62 -26.41 -8.02
N VAL A 239 -13.98 -27.12 -7.10
CA VAL A 239 -14.59 -28.29 -6.44
C VAL A 239 -15.79 -27.76 -5.66
N ARG A 240 -16.97 -28.15 -6.05
CA ARG A 240 -18.23 -27.79 -5.43
C ARG A 240 -18.31 -28.46 -4.06
N LEU A 241 -17.91 -27.77 -3.01
CA LEU A 241 -18.24 -28.19 -1.66
C LEU A 241 -19.75 -28.00 -1.45
N VAL A 242 -20.49 -29.11 -1.44
CA VAL A 242 -21.92 -29.12 -1.13
C VAL A 242 -22.05 -28.98 0.39
N GLY A 243 -22.11 -27.75 0.87
CA GLY A 243 -22.53 -27.41 2.22
C GLY A 243 -23.92 -26.75 2.16
N LYS A 244 -24.94 -27.42 2.68
CA LYS A 244 -26.28 -26.86 2.85
C LYS A 244 -26.22 -25.83 3.98
N THR A 245 -26.37 -24.54 3.66
CA THR A 245 -26.90 -23.56 4.62
C THR A 245 -27.83 -22.60 3.88
N SER A 246 -29.08 -22.69 4.22
CA SER A 246 -30.13 -21.76 3.82
C SER A 246 -29.99 -20.47 4.64
N ALA A 247 -29.68 -19.35 4.00
CA ALA A 247 -29.93 -18.03 4.53
C ALA A 247 -30.68 -17.22 3.47
N GLN A 248 -31.90 -16.83 3.81
CA GLN A 248 -32.75 -15.96 3.00
C GLN A 248 -32.16 -14.55 3.04
N SER A 249 -31.74 -14.05 1.88
CA SER A 249 -31.40 -12.63 1.70
C SER A 249 -32.65 -11.86 1.28
N GLY A 250 -33.11 -10.94 2.14
CA GLY A 250 -34.11 -9.95 1.81
C GLY A 250 -33.55 -8.89 0.84
N PRO A 251 -34.44 -8.15 0.12
CA PRO A 251 -34.00 -7.21 -0.90
C PRO A 251 -33.28 -6.01 -0.29
N VAL A 252 -32.06 -5.74 -0.80
CA VAL A 252 -31.26 -4.56 -0.45
C VAL A 252 -31.91 -3.32 -1.10
N ARG A 253 -32.29 -2.34 -0.28
CA ARG A 253 -32.74 -1.03 -0.75
C ARG A 253 -31.54 -0.24 -1.32
N PRO A 254 -31.66 0.41 -2.47
CA PRO A 254 -30.60 1.27 -2.99
C PRO A 254 -30.49 2.53 -2.11
N VAL A 255 -29.28 2.81 -1.62
CA VAL A 255 -28.93 4.08 -0.96
C VAL A 255 -28.64 5.10 -2.07
N ALA A 256 -29.27 6.27 -1.97
CA ALA A 256 -29.06 7.36 -2.92
C ALA A 256 -27.59 7.83 -2.91
N PRO A 257 -26.98 8.13 -4.08
CA PRO A 257 -25.60 8.55 -4.13
C PRO A 257 -25.42 9.94 -3.52
N PHE A 258 -24.44 10.08 -2.65
CA PHE A 258 -23.98 11.37 -2.14
C PHE A 258 -23.35 12.14 -3.31
N ALA A 259 -23.98 13.25 -3.70
CA ALA A 259 -23.48 14.10 -4.79
C ALA A 259 -22.26 14.89 -4.31
N ALA A 260 -21.06 14.34 -4.49
CA ALA A 260 -19.83 15.12 -4.46
C ALA A 260 -19.60 15.71 -5.86
N THR A 261 -19.41 17.03 -5.95
CA THR A 261 -19.18 17.72 -7.22
C THR A 261 -17.84 17.28 -7.83
N PRO A 262 -17.80 16.92 -9.12
CA PRO A 262 -16.58 16.44 -9.80
C PRO A 262 -15.39 17.43 -9.78
N ALA A 263 -15.64 18.70 -9.55
CA ALA A 263 -14.64 19.75 -9.52
C ALA A 263 -13.64 19.68 -8.34
N ALA A 264 -14.04 19.14 -7.19
CA ALA A 264 -13.16 19.09 -6.01
C ALA A 264 -12.08 17.98 -6.11
N THR A 265 -12.41 16.88 -6.80
CA THR A 265 -11.49 15.76 -6.99
C THR A 265 -10.47 16.04 -8.09
N ALA A 266 -10.89 16.68 -9.18
CA ALA A 266 -10.01 17.14 -10.25
C ALA A 266 -8.95 18.13 -9.72
N ASN A 267 -9.35 19.10 -8.91
CA ASN A 267 -8.42 20.09 -8.34
C ASN A 267 -7.36 19.47 -7.40
N ALA A 268 -7.67 18.41 -6.68
CA ALA A 268 -6.69 17.74 -5.80
C ALA A 268 -5.66 16.93 -6.60
N ILE A 269 -6.10 16.31 -7.70
CA ILE A 269 -5.24 15.56 -8.62
C ILE A 269 -4.38 16.52 -9.43
N ASP A 270 -4.95 17.60 -9.99
CA ASP A 270 -4.22 18.62 -10.73
C ASP A 270 -3.21 19.37 -9.86
N LEU A 271 -3.53 19.62 -8.58
CA LEU A 271 -2.59 20.20 -7.64
C LEU A 271 -1.42 19.26 -7.33
N ALA A 272 -1.68 17.95 -7.19
CA ALA A 272 -0.64 16.94 -7.02
C ALA A 272 0.25 16.83 -8.27
N TYR A 273 -0.36 16.89 -9.47
CA TYR A 273 0.38 16.89 -10.73
C TYR A 273 1.25 18.14 -10.91
N SER A 274 0.74 19.32 -10.60
CA SER A 274 1.50 20.57 -10.72
C SER A 274 2.69 20.65 -9.77
N VAL A 275 2.57 20.05 -8.59
CA VAL A 275 3.66 19.98 -7.60
C VAL A 275 4.76 18.98 -8.01
N LEU A 276 4.40 17.92 -8.76
CA LEU A 276 5.34 16.87 -9.17
C LEU A 276 5.99 17.11 -10.54
N ALA A 277 5.29 17.81 -11.44
CA ALA A 277 5.74 18.03 -12.81
C ALA A 277 6.70 19.21 -12.99
N ASP A 278 6.69 20.20 -12.08
CA ASP A 278 7.56 21.37 -12.18
C ASP A 278 8.27 21.65 -10.84
N PRO A 279 9.59 21.37 -10.72
CA PRO A 279 10.38 21.71 -9.56
C PRO A 279 10.71 23.21 -9.42
N ALA A 280 10.16 24.08 -10.26
CA ALA A 280 10.40 25.52 -10.16
C ALA A 280 9.88 26.10 -8.82
N PRO A 281 10.49 27.15 -8.27
CA PRO A 281 10.05 27.75 -7.02
C PRO A 281 8.64 28.33 -7.17
N VAL A 282 7.72 27.89 -6.31
CA VAL A 282 6.38 28.48 -6.22
C VAL A 282 6.55 29.95 -5.84
N PRO A 283 5.94 30.90 -6.59
CA PRO A 283 5.98 32.30 -6.21
C PRO A 283 5.38 32.51 -4.81
N GLU A 284 6.00 33.36 -4.01
CA GLU A 284 5.61 33.68 -2.61
C GLU A 284 4.20 34.26 -2.43
N GLN A 285 3.41 34.37 -3.49
CA GLN A 285 2.12 35.08 -3.50
C GLN A 285 0.91 34.26 -3.99
N ALA A 286 0.90 32.95 -3.85
CA ALA A 286 -0.34 32.19 -3.99
C ALA A 286 -0.99 32.00 -2.61
N GLY A 287 -1.56 33.05 -2.06
CA GLY A 287 -2.39 33.00 -0.86
C GLY A 287 -3.73 32.31 -1.16
N ILE A 288 -3.81 31.00 -0.99
CA ILE A 288 -5.10 30.32 -0.83
C ILE A 288 -5.42 30.34 0.67
N TYR A 289 -6.08 31.38 1.10
CA TYR A 289 -6.74 31.45 2.39
C TYR A 289 -8.03 30.62 2.31
N LEU A 290 -8.03 29.45 2.92
CA LEU A 290 -9.27 28.81 3.34
C LEU A 290 -9.62 29.38 4.71
N PRO A 291 -10.76 30.07 4.89
CA PRO A 291 -11.13 30.62 6.20
C PRO A 291 -11.49 29.46 7.14
N TYR A 292 -10.69 29.27 8.17
CA TYR A 292 -11.07 28.54 9.35
C TYR A 292 -12.03 29.44 10.16
N ARG A 293 -13.26 29.01 10.37
CA ARG A 293 -14.14 29.57 11.39
C ARG A 293 -14.23 28.60 12.56
N PRO A 294 -14.13 29.12 13.81
CA PRO A 294 -14.15 28.33 15.03
C PRO A 294 -15.49 27.61 15.27
#